data_226b2fd72362eb3803350f7dcee66fe1
#
_entry.id   226b2fd72362eb3803350f7dcee66fe1
#
_cell.length_a   1.000
_cell.length_b   1.000
_cell.length_c   1.000
_cell.angle_alpha   90.00
_cell.angle_beta   90.00
_cell.angle_gamma   90.00
#
_symmetry.space_group_name_H-M   'P 1'
#
loop_
_entity.id
_entity.type
_entity.pdbx_description
1 polymer ?
#
loop_
_entity_poly.entity_id
_entity_poly.type
_entity_poly.pdbx_seq_one_letter_code
_entity_poly.pdbx_strand_id
1 'polypeptide(L)' 'MKILGIDFGTVRIGLAIQIEGIEIPLETIEHRDYRKSLKEIFSQREIDLTVIGL' A
#
# COMPACT_ATOMS: atom_id res chain seq x y z
N MET A 1 -7.17 -1.61 -13.69
CA MET A 1 -6.08 -0.83 -13.08
C MET A 1 -6.01 -1.13 -11.60
N LYS A 2 -4.84 -1.46 -11.11
CA LYS A 2 -4.61 -1.66 -9.67
C LYS A 2 -3.96 -0.42 -9.08
N ILE A 3 -4.60 0.14 -8.07
CA ILE A 3 -4.13 1.34 -7.40
C ILE A 3 -3.77 0.98 -5.95
N LEU A 4 -2.55 1.26 -5.55
CA LEU A 4 -2.13 1.06 -4.17
C LEU A 4 -2.29 2.39 -3.42
N GLY A 5 -3.11 2.38 -2.37
CA GLY A 5 -3.23 3.52 -1.47
C GLY A 5 -2.36 3.32 -0.25
N ILE A 6 -1.60 4.33 0.10
CA ILE A 6 -0.70 4.30 1.26
C ILE A 6 -1.04 5.47 2.18
N ASP A 7 -1.32 5.15 3.44
CA ASP A 7 -1.59 6.16 4.47
C ASP A 7 -0.48 6.06 5.52
N PHE A 8 0.44 7.02 5.51
CA PHE A 8 1.59 7.03 6.39
C PHE A 8 1.22 7.50 7.79
N GLY A 9 1.28 6.58 8.75
CA GLY A 9 1.19 6.92 10.17
C GLY A 9 2.59 7.01 10.78
N THR A 10 2.66 7.46 12.02
CA THR A 10 3.94 7.59 12.74
C THR A 10 4.52 6.24 13.18
N VAL A 11 3.66 5.29 13.43
CA VAL A 11 4.06 3.95 13.90
C VAL A 11 3.75 2.89 12.86
N ARG A 12 2.60 3.00 12.21
CA ARG A 12 2.13 2.04 11.21
C ARG A 12 1.71 2.74 9.95
N ILE A 13 1.78 2.00 8.87
CA ILE A 13 1.37 2.47 7.55
C ILE A 13 0.20 1.63 7.08
N GLY A 14 -0.93 2.28 6.78
CA GLY A 14 -2.10 1.60 6.27
C GLY A 14 -2.01 1.42 4.76
N LEU A 15 -2.41 0.25 4.28
CA LEU A 15 -2.36 -0.08 2.87
C LEU A 15 -3.72 -0.58 2.39
N ALA A 16 -4.08 -0.20 1.17
CA ALA A 16 -5.28 -0.70 0.52
C ALA A 16 -5.03 -0.79 -0.98
N ILE A 17 -5.68 -1.76 -1.62
CA ILE A 17 -5.62 -1.88 -3.08
C ILE A 17 -7.02 -1.63 -3.64
N GLN A 18 -7.08 -0.82 -4.67
CA GLN A 18 -8.30 -0.58 -5.41
C GLN A 18 -8.20 -1.24 -6.79
N ILE A 19 -9.15 -2.11 -7.07
CA ILE A 19 -9.23 -2.82 -8.34
C ILE A 19 -10.63 -2.59 -8.90
N GLU A 20 -10.73 -1.94 -10.06
CA GLU A 20 -12.01 -1.68 -10.72
C GLU A 20 -13.06 -1.05 -9.80
N GLY A 21 -12.63 -0.08 -9.01
CA GLY A 21 -13.53 0.63 -8.09
C GLY A 21 -13.79 -0.07 -6.77
N ILE A 22 -13.27 -1.26 -6.58
CA ILE A 22 -13.44 -2.00 -5.32
C ILE A 22 -12.18 -1.83 -4.48
N GLU A 23 -12.35 -1.34 -3.26
CA GLU A 23 -11.25 -1.16 -2.33
C GLU A 23 -11.11 -2.37 -1.44
N ILE A 24 -9.90 -2.93 -1.42
CA ILE A 24 -9.56 -4.10 -0.60
C ILE A 24 -8.50 -3.68 0.40
N PRO A 25 -8.81 -3.64 1.70
CA PRO A 25 -7.79 -3.30 2.69
C PRO A 25 -6.74 -4.40 2.78
N LEU A 26 -5.49 -3.97 2.87
CA LEU A 26 -4.37 -4.87 3.12
C LEU A 26 -3.96 -4.73 4.59
N GLU A 27 -3.04 -5.58 5.01
CA GLU A 27 -2.47 -5.46 6.35
C GLU A 27 -1.71 -4.16 6.51
N THR A 28 -1.62 -3.67 7.75
CA THR A 28 -0.75 -2.55 8.04
C THR A 28 0.68 -3.04 8.18
N ILE A 29 1.63 -2.16 7.86
CA ILE A 29 3.05 -2.45 8.02
C ILE A 29 3.66 -1.48 9.02
N GLU A 30 4.78 -1.88 9.63
CA GLU A 30 5.48 -1.02 10.56
C GLU A 30 6.24 0.06 9.80
N HIS A 31 6.17 1.29 10.28
CA HIS A 31 6.83 2.42 9.64
C HIS A 31 8.33 2.20 9.48
N ARG A 32 8.99 1.64 10.49
CA ARG A 32 10.45 1.46 10.46
C ARG A 32 10.94 0.49 9.37
N ASP A 33 10.08 -0.42 8.91
CA ASP A 33 10.43 -1.42 7.90
C ASP A 33 9.71 -1.18 6.57
N TYR A 34 9.16 0.02 6.38
CA TYR A 34 8.24 0.26 5.27
C TYR A 34 8.86 0.05 3.89
N ARG A 35 10.13 0.38 3.72
CA ARG A 35 10.79 0.23 2.41
C ARG A 35 10.84 -1.21 1.97
N LYS A 36 11.21 -2.10 2.87
CA LYS A 36 11.26 -3.53 2.59
C LYS A 36 9.87 -4.08 2.27
N SER A 37 8.89 -3.74 3.09
CA SER A 37 7.52 -4.22 2.92
C SER A 37 6.90 -3.71 1.63
N LEU A 38 7.08 -2.44 1.30
CA LEU A 38 6.58 -1.88 0.05
C LEU A 38 7.26 -2.52 -1.16
N LYS A 39 8.56 -2.76 -1.09
CA LYS A 39 9.28 -3.42 -2.16
C LYS A 39 8.72 -4.81 -2.44
N GLU A 40 8.40 -5.57 -1.40
CA GLU A 40 7.78 -6.87 -1.54
C GLU A 40 6.40 -6.79 -2.18
N ILE A 41 5.60 -5.81 -1.76
CA ILE A 41 4.27 -5.60 -2.33
C ILE A 41 4.36 -5.27 -3.82
N PHE A 42 5.25 -4.38 -4.21
CA PHE A 42 5.42 -4.02 -5.61
C PHE A 42 5.92 -5.19 -6.46
N SER A 43 6.76 -6.06 -5.90
CA SER A 43 7.25 -7.21 -6.64
C SER A 43 6.25 -8.35 -6.74
N GLN A 44 5.34 -8.49 -5.79
CA GLN A 44 4.34 -9.56 -5.78
C GLN A 44 3.04 -9.19 -6.48
N ARG A 45 2.78 -7.91 -6.66
CA ARG A 45 1.53 -7.40 -7.21
C ARG A 45 1.82 -6.43 -8.34
N GLU A 46 0.99 -6.48 -9.38
CA GLU A 46 1.09 -5.56 -10.49
C GLU A 46 0.37 -4.26 -10.14
N ILE A 47 1.11 -3.31 -9.60
CA ILE A 47 0.57 -2.01 -9.20
C ILE A 47 0.75 -1.02 -10.35
N ASP A 48 -0.35 -0.43 -10.81
CA ASP A 48 -0.33 0.54 -11.91
C ASP A 48 -0.13 1.96 -11.42
N LEU A 49 -0.67 2.28 -10.24
CA LEU A 49 -0.61 3.63 -9.70
C LEU A 49 -0.55 3.55 -8.18
N THR A 50 0.23 4.44 -7.58
CA THR A 50 0.32 4.55 -6.12
C THR A 50 -0.15 5.93 -5.70
N VAL A 51 -1.07 5.97 -4.74
CA VAL A 51 -1.59 7.21 -4.15
C VAL A 51 -1.17 7.26 -2.70
N ILE A 52 -0.55 8.36 -2.30
CA ILE A 52 -0.09 8.56 -0.93
C ILE A 52 -0.98 9.60 -0.26
N GLY A 53 -1.62 9.18 0.82
CA GLY A 53 -2.40 10.08 1.65
C GLY A 53 -1.60 10.53 2.86
N LEU A 54 -1.85 11.74 3.30
CA LEU A 54 -1.21 12.30 4.48
C LEU A 54 -2.19 12.39 5.65
#